data_403008319b7e8aee9e3558373b02f219
#
_entry.id   403008319b7e8aee9e3558373b02f219
#
_cell.length_a   1.000
_cell.length_b   1.000
_cell.length_c   1.000
_cell.angle_alpha   90.00
_cell.angle_beta   90.00
_cell.angle_gamma   90.00
#
_symmetry.space_group_name_H-M   'P 1'
#
loop_
_entity.id
_entity.type
_entity.pdbx_description
1 polymer ?
#
loop_
_entity_poly.entity_id
_entity_poly.type
_entity_poly.pdbx_seq_one_letter_code
_entity_poly.pdbx_strand_id
1 'polypeptide(L)'
;MPSERQPTQLMVDGPRLPLVLLTLAILTGCSANGRGIKETNGQALFQFHCAPCHEMPPPDLLKEPPKLNGIFNSKTLPSGAPATDEQVRKVIIEGLRTMPAFDKRLKEDEVRDIVSYLHTLK
;
A
#
# COMPACT_ATOMS: atom_id res chain seq x y z
N MET A 1 73.74 -1.25 -41.51
CA MET A 1 72.79 -2.17 -40.87
C MET A 1 72.20 -1.43 -39.70
N PRO A 2 70.99 -0.97 -39.78
CA PRO A 2 70.37 -0.22 -38.71
C PRO A 2 69.67 -1.16 -37.70
N SER A 3 69.97 -0.89 -36.45
CA SER A 3 69.46 -1.51 -35.24
C SER A 3 67.99 -1.19 -35.06
N GLU A 4 67.19 -2.23 -35.01
CA GLU A 4 65.71 -2.16 -34.70
C GLU A 4 65.52 -2.00 -33.20
N ARG A 5 64.96 -0.85 -32.77
CA ARG A 5 64.51 -0.60 -31.39
C ARG A 5 63.06 -1.03 -31.26
N GLN A 6 62.88 -2.05 -30.49
CA GLN A 6 61.52 -2.46 -30.05
C GLN A 6 60.92 -1.42 -29.12
N PRO A 7 59.62 -1.07 -29.28
CA PRO A 7 58.90 -0.24 -28.29
C PRO A 7 58.51 -1.07 -27.09
N THR A 8 58.85 -0.58 -25.93
CA THR A 8 58.51 -1.06 -24.62
C THR A 8 57.00 -1.01 -24.44
N GLN A 9 56.34 -2.16 -24.26
CA GLN A 9 54.97 -2.27 -23.86
C GLN A 9 54.84 -1.79 -22.42
N LEU A 10 54.23 -0.63 -22.23
CA LEU A 10 53.73 -0.18 -20.93
C LEU A 10 52.54 -1.04 -20.55
N MET A 11 52.71 -1.98 -19.63
CA MET A 11 51.65 -2.62 -18.90
C MET A 11 50.96 -1.55 -18.05
N VAL A 12 49.77 -1.15 -18.47
CA VAL A 12 48.85 -0.37 -17.64
C VAL A 12 48.07 -1.35 -16.79
N ASP A 13 48.58 -1.62 -15.60
CA ASP A 13 47.77 -2.25 -14.53
C ASP A 13 46.73 -1.23 -14.10
N GLY A 14 45.53 -1.33 -14.69
CA GLY A 14 44.37 -0.61 -14.26
C GLY A 14 43.85 -1.17 -12.92
N PRO A 15 43.48 -0.33 -11.98
CA PRO A 15 42.99 -0.78 -10.67
C PRO A 15 41.66 -1.52 -10.82
N ARG A 16 41.66 -2.81 -10.53
CA ARG A 16 40.49 -3.70 -10.51
C ARG A 16 39.55 -3.46 -9.28
N LEU A 17 39.68 -2.32 -8.59
CA LEU A 17 38.97 -2.04 -7.36
C LEU A 17 37.54 -1.46 -7.47
N PRO A 18 37.06 -0.85 -8.58
CA PRO A 18 35.74 -0.25 -8.55
C PRO A 18 34.58 -1.23 -8.80
N LEU A 19 34.84 -2.47 -9.29
CA LEU A 19 33.75 -3.37 -9.65
C LEU A 19 33.12 -4.09 -8.46
N VAL A 20 33.88 -4.28 -7.38
CA VAL A 20 33.36 -4.97 -6.16
C VAL A 20 32.52 -4.03 -5.28
N LEU A 21 32.78 -2.73 -5.32
CA LEU A 21 32.00 -1.74 -4.56
C LEU A 21 30.64 -1.41 -5.21
N LEU A 22 30.51 -1.61 -6.53
CA LEU A 22 29.27 -1.36 -7.25
C LEU A 22 28.21 -2.45 -7.03
N THR A 23 28.64 -3.68 -6.72
CA THR A 23 27.72 -4.81 -6.51
C THR A 23 27.08 -4.84 -5.12
N LEU A 24 27.66 -4.14 -4.13
CA LEU A 24 27.13 -4.11 -2.76
C LEU A 24 26.01 -3.07 -2.56
N ALA A 25 25.88 -2.11 -3.47
CA ALA A 25 24.86 -1.05 -3.37
C ALA A 25 23.45 -1.47 -3.85
N ILE A 26 23.30 -2.65 -4.46
CA ILE A 26 22.03 -3.08 -5.08
C ILE A 26 21.14 -3.87 -4.09
N LEU A 27 21.67 -4.29 -2.93
CA LEU A 27 20.94 -5.16 -2.00
C LEU A 27 20.16 -4.44 -0.88
N THR A 28 20.20 -3.10 -0.81
CA THR A 28 19.53 -2.34 0.26
C THR A 28 18.22 -1.65 -0.14
N GLY A 29 17.67 -1.94 -1.32
CA GLY A 29 16.58 -1.15 -1.93
C GLY A 29 15.17 -1.72 -1.91
N CYS A 30 14.83 -2.82 -1.22
CA CYS A 30 13.52 -3.49 -1.42
C CYS A 30 12.60 -3.60 -0.20
N SER A 31 12.76 -2.83 0.87
CA SER A 31 11.86 -2.96 2.03
C SER A 31 10.79 -1.86 2.19
N ALA A 32 10.79 -0.82 1.36
CA ALA A 32 9.87 0.32 1.53
C ALA A 32 8.54 0.22 0.73
N ASN A 33 8.42 -0.69 -0.23
CA ASN A 33 7.29 -0.68 -1.18
C ASN A 33 6.03 -1.45 -0.74
N GLY A 34 6.09 -2.30 0.27
CA GLY A 34 4.95 -3.14 0.64
C GLY A 34 3.75 -2.34 1.19
N ARG A 35 4.00 -1.24 1.88
CA ARG A 35 2.94 -0.40 2.46
C ARG A 35 2.22 0.42 1.38
N GLY A 36 2.96 1.09 0.50
CA GLY A 36 2.37 1.89 -0.57
C GLY A 36 1.52 1.08 -1.56
N ILE A 37 1.88 -0.17 -1.84
CA ILE A 37 1.08 -1.05 -2.71
C ILE A 37 -0.26 -1.40 -2.05
N LYS A 38 -0.27 -1.71 -0.76
CA LYS A 38 -1.50 -2.00 -0.01
C LYS A 38 -2.44 -0.80 0.05
N GLU A 39 -1.91 0.38 0.32
CA GLU A 39 -2.69 1.62 0.34
C GLU A 39 -3.28 1.94 -1.04
N THR A 40 -2.52 1.74 -2.12
CA THR A 40 -3.01 1.94 -3.49
C THR A 40 -4.09 0.94 -3.86
N ASN A 41 -3.91 -0.34 -3.53
CA ASN A 41 -4.95 -1.36 -3.75
C ASN A 41 -6.18 -1.06 -2.90
N GLY A 42 -5.99 -0.73 -1.61
CA GLY A 42 -7.06 -0.37 -0.70
C GLY A 42 -7.85 0.84 -1.19
N GLN A 43 -7.18 1.84 -1.76
CA GLN A 43 -7.84 3.00 -2.38
C GLN A 43 -8.74 2.60 -3.55
N ALA A 44 -8.25 1.77 -4.46
CA ALA A 44 -9.03 1.32 -5.61
C ALA A 44 -10.26 0.51 -5.17
N LEU A 45 -10.08 -0.40 -4.22
CA LEU A 45 -11.16 -1.20 -3.64
C LEU A 45 -12.18 -0.31 -2.90
N PHE A 46 -11.70 0.68 -2.14
CA PHE A 46 -12.55 1.65 -1.45
C PHE A 46 -13.41 2.45 -2.44
N GLN A 47 -12.80 2.99 -3.49
CA GLN A 47 -13.53 3.76 -4.50
C GLN A 47 -14.61 2.94 -5.20
N PHE A 48 -14.37 1.66 -5.42
CA PHE A 48 -15.34 0.78 -6.08
C PHE A 48 -16.45 0.28 -5.15
N HIS A 49 -16.10 -0.10 -3.92
CA HIS A 49 -17.04 -0.79 -3.02
C HIS A 49 -17.65 0.10 -1.92
N CYS A 50 -16.94 1.14 -1.49
CA CYS A 50 -17.30 1.93 -0.31
C CYS A 50 -17.77 3.35 -0.67
N ALA A 51 -17.05 4.04 -1.53
CA ALA A 51 -17.30 5.43 -1.90
C ALA A 51 -18.70 5.68 -2.48
N PRO A 52 -19.31 4.77 -3.29
CA PRO A 52 -20.65 4.99 -3.80
C PRO A 52 -21.72 5.23 -2.72
N CYS A 53 -21.50 4.69 -1.52
CA CYS A 53 -22.41 4.92 -0.38
C CYS A 53 -21.83 5.91 0.63
N HIS A 54 -20.54 5.85 0.92
CA HIS A 54 -19.93 6.63 1.99
C HIS A 54 -19.45 8.03 1.58
N GLU A 55 -19.21 8.28 0.29
CA GLU A 55 -18.83 9.60 -0.23
C GLU A 55 -19.94 10.23 -1.09
N MET A 56 -20.69 9.40 -1.82
CA MET A 56 -21.76 9.83 -2.73
C MET A 56 -23.05 9.05 -2.46
N PRO A 57 -23.64 9.21 -1.26
CA PRO A 57 -24.81 8.41 -0.90
C PRO A 57 -25.97 8.65 -1.88
N PRO A 58 -26.64 7.58 -2.34
CA PRO A 58 -27.86 7.72 -3.13
C PRO A 58 -28.94 8.52 -2.37
N PRO A 59 -29.72 9.37 -3.06
CA PRO A 59 -30.68 10.26 -2.41
C PRO A 59 -31.88 9.54 -1.76
N ASP A 60 -32.10 8.29 -2.11
CA ASP A 60 -33.20 7.44 -1.62
C ASP A 60 -32.82 6.60 -0.39
N LEU A 61 -31.58 6.75 0.12
CA LEU A 61 -31.20 6.06 1.35
C LEU A 61 -31.98 6.60 2.55
N LEU A 62 -32.62 5.70 3.28
CA LEU A 62 -33.37 6.02 4.50
C LEU A 62 -32.51 6.66 5.60
N LYS A 63 -31.21 6.40 5.58
CA LYS A 63 -30.23 6.95 6.51
C LYS A 63 -28.90 7.12 5.79
N GLU A 64 -28.35 8.31 5.88
CA GLU A 64 -27.02 8.61 5.32
C GLU A 64 -25.93 7.76 6.02
N PRO A 65 -25.08 7.06 5.23
CA PRO A 65 -23.94 6.33 5.76
C PRO A 65 -22.95 7.28 6.43
N PRO A 66 -22.24 6.84 7.47
CA PRO A 66 -21.21 7.66 8.11
C PRO A 66 -20.06 7.96 7.15
N LYS A 67 -19.49 9.15 7.24
CA LYS A 67 -18.22 9.47 6.56
C LYS A 67 -17.10 8.67 7.20
N LEU A 68 -16.20 8.14 6.36
CA LEU A 68 -15.11 7.28 6.80
C LEU A 68 -13.79 8.02 7.07
N ASN A 69 -13.73 9.33 6.71
CA ASN A 69 -12.58 10.16 7.02
C ASN A 69 -12.38 10.23 8.53
N GLY A 70 -11.16 9.96 8.98
CA GLY A 70 -10.81 10.01 10.40
C GLY A 70 -11.52 8.99 11.28
N ILE A 71 -12.07 7.90 10.72
CA ILE A 71 -12.81 6.90 11.49
C ILE A 71 -11.98 6.30 12.63
N PHE A 72 -10.68 6.17 12.45
CA PHE A 72 -9.74 5.71 13.48
C PHE A 72 -9.28 6.80 14.45
N ASN A 73 -9.62 8.07 14.20
CA ASN A 73 -9.33 9.17 15.13
C ASN A 73 -10.35 9.22 16.28
N SER A 74 -11.47 8.54 16.15
CA SER A 74 -12.50 8.41 17.18
C SER A 74 -12.19 7.22 18.10
N LYS A 75 -12.66 7.27 19.35
CA LYS A 75 -12.56 6.12 20.27
C LYS A 75 -13.50 5.00 19.90
N THR A 76 -14.62 5.33 19.29
CA THR A 76 -15.67 4.39 18.93
C THR A 76 -16.15 4.62 17.50
N LEU A 77 -16.54 3.54 16.84
CA LEU A 77 -17.25 3.55 15.56
C LEU A 77 -18.69 4.07 15.74
N PRO A 78 -19.37 4.47 14.66
CA PRO A 78 -20.80 4.81 14.71
C PRO A 78 -21.71 3.70 15.25
N SER A 79 -21.24 2.46 15.27
CA SER A 79 -21.90 1.32 15.91
C SER A 79 -21.81 1.30 17.43
N GLY A 80 -20.94 2.14 18.03
CA GLY A 80 -20.59 2.11 19.45
C GLY A 80 -19.44 1.16 19.80
N ALA A 81 -18.99 0.32 18.86
CA ALA A 81 -17.83 -0.56 19.06
C ALA A 81 -16.51 0.26 19.05
N PRO A 82 -15.42 -0.23 19.68
CA PRO A 82 -14.11 0.42 19.59
C PRO A 82 -13.66 0.62 18.13
N ALA A 83 -13.03 1.76 17.84
CA ALA A 83 -12.51 2.05 16.50
C ALA A 83 -11.15 1.34 16.29
N THR A 84 -11.20 0.03 16.12
CA THR A 84 -10.04 -0.82 15.85
C THR A 84 -10.15 -1.48 14.48
N ASP A 85 -9.00 -1.86 13.91
CA ASP A 85 -8.93 -2.58 12.64
C ASP A 85 -9.84 -3.82 12.62
N GLU A 86 -9.82 -4.56 13.72
CA GLU A 86 -10.64 -5.77 13.86
C GLU A 86 -12.14 -5.45 13.77
N GLN A 87 -12.61 -4.42 14.46
CA GLN A 87 -14.02 -4.03 14.43
C GLN A 87 -14.42 -3.47 13.07
N VAL A 88 -13.57 -2.70 12.42
CA VAL A 88 -13.82 -2.21 11.05
C VAL A 88 -13.87 -3.38 10.07
N ARG A 89 -12.93 -4.32 10.14
CA ARG A 89 -12.94 -5.53 9.30
C ARG A 89 -14.21 -6.35 9.53
N LYS A 90 -14.60 -6.55 10.78
CA LYS A 90 -15.85 -7.25 11.12
C LYS A 90 -17.07 -6.60 10.48
N VAL A 91 -17.18 -5.27 10.57
CA VAL A 91 -18.29 -4.53 9.93
C VAL A 91 -18.27 -4.67 8.41
N ILE A 92 -17.11 -4.65 7.78
CA ILE A 92 -16.98 -4.86 6.32
C ILE A 92 -17.45 -6.27 5.94
N ILE A 93 -16.99 -7.28 6.65
CA ILE A 93 -17.29 -8.69 6.34
C ILE A 93 -18.74 -9.02 6.61
N GLU A 94 -19.27 -8.66 7.79
CA GLU A 94 -20.60 -9.07 8.24
C GLU A 94 -21.70 -8.10 7.81
N GLY A 95 -21.33 -6.87 7.43
CA GLY A 95 -22.28 -5.79 7.21
C GLY A 95 -22.81 -5.21 8.52
N LEU A 96 -23.55 -4.11 8.42
CA LEU A 96 -24.19 -3.47 9.58
C LEU A 96 -25.45 -2.72 9.17
N ARG A 97 -26.60 -3.15 9.62
CA ARG A 97 -27.92 -2.54 9.30
C ARG A 97 -28.13 -2.49 7.77
N THR A 98 -28.08 -1.30 7.17
CA THR A 98 -28.24 -1.10 5.72
C THR A 98 -26.95 -1.33 4.93
N MET A 99 -25.80 -1.40 5.60
CA MET A 99 -24.53 -1.72 4.95
C MET A 99 -24.50 -3.21 4.62
N PRO A 100 -24.29 -3.59 3.35
CA PRO A 100 -24.23 -5.00 2.97
C PRO A 100 -22.98 -5.69 3.50
N ALA A 101 -23.05 -7.01 3.66
CA ALA A 101 -21.89 -7.85 3.93
C ALA A 101 -21.05 -8.01 2.68
N PHE A 102 -19.72 -8.00 2.83
CA PHE A 102 -18.75 -8.15 1.74
C PHE A 102 -17.98 -9.47 1.78
N ASP A 103 -18.33 -10.39 2.67
CA ASP A 103 -17.70 -11.71 2.84
C ASP A 103 -17.55 -12.51 1.54
N LYS A 104 -18.51 -12.37 0.61
CA LYS A 104 -18.53 -13.04 -0.70
C LYS A 104 -17.96 -12.20 -1.84
N ARG A 105 -17.65 -10.94 -1.60
CA ARG A 105 -17.22 -9.97 -2.63
C ARG A 105 -15.76 -9.57 -2.50
N LEU A 106 -15.21 -9.65 -1.30
CA LEU A 106 -13.86 -9.26 -0.95
C LEU A 106 -13.15 -10.42 -0.27
N LYS A 107 -11.89 -10.62 -0.64
CA LYS A 107 -10.99 -11.52 0.06
C LYS A 107 -10.46 -10.86 1.33
N GLU A 108 -9.92 -11.65 2.23
CA GLU A 108 -9.41 -11.14 3.50
C GLU A 108 -8.21 -10.18 3.34
N ASP A 109 -7.35 -10.41 2.36
CA ASP A 109 -6.25 -9.52 2.01
C ASP A 109 -6.75 -8.19 1.44
N GLU A 110 -7.79 -8.20 0.62
CA GLU A 110 -8.43 -7.00 0.08
C GLU A 110 -9.09 -6.16 1.19
N VAL A 111 -9.74 -6.81 2.16
CA VAL A 111 -10.29 -6.12 3.35
C VAL A 111 -9.17 -5.48 4.17
N ARG A 112 -8.03 -6.16 4.35
CA ARG A 112 -6.87 -5.57 5.03
C ARG A 112 -6.29 -4.37 4.28
N ASP A 113 -6.26 -4.41 2.95
CA ASP A 113 -5.80 -3.31 2.13
C ASP A 113 -6.74 -2.10 2.25
N ILE A 114 -8.08 -2.32 2.27
CA ILE A 114 -9.07 -1.26 2.54
C ILE A 114 -8.83 -0.64 3.91
N VAL A 115 -8.66 -1.44 4.96
CA VAL A 115 -8.39 -0.92 6.32
C VAL A 115 -7.10 -0.10 6.36
N SER A 116 -6.04 -0.56 5.68
CA SER A 116 -4.79 0.21 5.55
C SER A 116 -5.02 1.57 4.87
N TYR A 117 -5.85 1.61 3.84
CA TYR A 117 -6.21 2.86 3.17
C TYR A 117 -7.04 3.78 4.09
N LEU A 118 -8.00 3.24 4.84
CA LEU A 118 -8.81 4.02 5.77
C LEU A 118 -7.97 4.76 6.84
N HIS A 119 -6.83 4.21 7.24
CA HIS A 119 -5.87 4.90 8.12
C HIS A 119 -5.23 6.14 7.48
N THR A 120 -5.23 6.24 6.15
CA THR A 120 -4.70 7.42 5.43
C THR A 120 -5.71 8.56 5.33
N LEU A 121 -7.02 8.26 5.51
CA LEU A 121 -8.09 9.25 5.45
C LEU A 121 -8.15 10.04 6.76
N LYS A 122 -7.91 11.34 6.68
CA LYS A 122 -7.89 12.26 7.83
C LYS A 122 -9.14 13.13 7.87
#